data_60e3d8c67f80ad84745f8fdfc9147002
#
_entry.id   60e3d8c67f80ad84745f8fdfc9147002
#
_cell.length_a   1.000
_cell.length_b   1.000
_cell.length_c   1.000
_cell.angle_alpha   90.00
_cell.angle_beta   90.00
_cell.angle_gamma   90.00
#
_symmetry.space_group_name_H-M   'P 1'
#
loop_
_entity.id
_entity.type
_entity.pdbx_description
1 polymer ?
#
loop_
_entity_poly.entity_id
_entity_poly.type
_entity_poly.pdbx_seq_one_letter_code
_entity_poly.pdbx_strand_id
1 'polypeptide(L)'
;KLIDWLNNFTFPEEAKFSDRSYASGIAKFFLSELLRNGYTTSSVFCTTHPQSVDEFFSQADQLGLRMIAGKVLMDRNGPESLLDTAQSGYDQSRTLIDKWHRKNRSLYAITPRFAPTSTPEQLEVSGALYKECEGVYIQSHVAENVDEISWVAQLFPQMTSYLDVYSQFGLLGPRALYGHGIHFSNIDIEMVRDTDTSIIHCPTSNLFLGSGLFEYQKFKEAGVRVALGTDVGGGATLSPFATMKAAYEIAQFDNYSLTPFEAFYILTIGGAEALHLEDKIGRIAPGYE
;
A
#
# COMPACT_ATOMS: atom_id res chain seq x y z
N LYS A 1 -5.90 17.52 -8.36
CA LYS A 1 -5.26 17.27 -7.07
C LYS A 1 -5.79 15.97 -6.46
N LEU A 2 -5.08 15.38 -5.48
CA LEU A 2 -5.41 14.08 -4.86
C LEU A 2 -6.89 14.00 -4.41
N ILE A 3 -7.34 14.90 -3.58
CA ILE A 3 -8.71 14.87 -3.01
C ILE A 3 -9.79 15.03 -4.10
N ASP A 4 -9.58 15.90 -5.09
CA ASP A 4 -10.51 16.05 -6.22
C ASP A 4 -10.58 14.77 -7.05
N TRP A 5 -9.43 14.11 -7.25
CA TRP A 5 -9.35 12.86 -7.99
C TRP A 5 -10.08 11.72 -7.24
N LEU A 6 -9.89 11.60 -5.93
CA LEU A 6 -10.60 10.63 -5.10
C LEU A 6 -12.11 10.80 -5.20
N ASN A 7 -12.61 12.03 -5.01
CA ASN A 7 -14.05 12.31 -4.98
C ASN A 7 -14.73 12.16 -6.34
N ASN A 8 -14.05 12.56 -7.44
CA ASN A 8 -14.68 12.62 -8.76
C ASN A 8 -14.55 11.33 -9.57
N PHE A 9 -13.52 10.51 -9.27
CA PHE A 9 -13.21 9.32 -10.08
C PHE A 9 -13.11 8.05 -9.24
N THR A 10 -12.30 8.04 -8.18
CA THR A 10 -11.98 6.82 -7.44
C THR A 10 -13.17 6.29 -6.64
N PHE A 11 -13.75 7.10 -5.78
CA PHE A 11 -14.87 6.66 -4.93
C PHE A 11 -16.09 6.19 -5.72
N PRO A 12 -16.52 6.86 -6.82
CA PRO A 12 -17.60 6.35 -7.66
C PRO A 12 -17.32 4.98 -8.27
N GLU A 13 -16.05 4.71 -8.65
CA GLU A 13 -15.68 3.40 -9.19
C GLU A 13 -15.61 2.33 -8.10
N GLU A 14 -15.04 2.65 -6.94
CA GLU A 14 -14.96 1.72 -5.81
C GLU A 14 -16.34 1.29 -5.29
N ALA A 15 -17.34 2.18 -5.30
CA ALA A 15 -18.71 1.84 -4.89
C ALA A 15 -19.33 0.70 -5.71
N LYS A 16 -18.92 0.51 -6.97
CA LYS A 16 -19.40 -0.58 -7.84
C LYS A 16 -18.98 -1.97 -7.36
N PHE A 17 -17.93 -2.07 -6.54
CA PHE A 17 -17.45 -3.34 -6.00
C PHE A 17 -18.36 -3.93 -4.90
N SER A 18 -19.44 -3.23 -4.55
CA SER A 18 -20.56 -3.82 -3.80
C SER A 18 -21.24 -4.95 -4.59
N ASP A 19 -21.15 -4.94 -5.93
CA ASP A 19 -21.58 -6.05 -6.78
C ASP A 19 -20.46 -7.10 -6.92
N ARG A 20 -20.71 -8.32 -6.47
CA ARG A 20 -19.75 -9.43 -6.49
C ARG A 20 -19.32 -9.80 -7.91
N SER A 21 -20.24 -9.74 -8.89
CA SER A 21 -19.93 -10.07 -10.28
C SER A 21 -19.00 -9.04 -10.90
N TYR A 22 -19.25 -7.76 -10.63
CA TYR A 22 -18.35 -6.67 -11.00
C TYR A 22 -16.96 -6.85 -10.39
N ALA A 23 -16.90 -7.07 -9.08
CA ALA A 23 -15.65 -7.30 -8.35
C ALA A 23 -14.85 -8.48 -8.94
N SER A 24 -15.50 -9.61 -9.23
CA SER A 24 -14.89 -10.79 -9.84
C SER A 24 -14.34 -10.50 -11.23
N GLY A 25 -15.11 -9.80 -12.07
CA GLY A 25 -14.70 -9.41 -13.42
C GLY A 25 -13.47 -8.50 -13.43
N ILE A 26 -13.46 -7.49 -12.56
CA ILE A 26 -12.34 -6.57 -12.43
C ILE A 26 -11.11 -7.27 -11.85
N ALA A 27 -11.27 -8.12 -10.82
CA ALA A 27 -10.16 -8.90 -10.25
C ALA A 27 -9.47 -9.77 -11.33
N LYS A 28 -10.27 -10.49 -12.14
CA LYS A 28 -9.77 -11.32 -13.25
C LYS A 28 -9.00 -10.49 -14.28
N PHE A 29 -9.54 -9.34 -14.67
CA PHE A 29 -8.89 -8.43 -15.62
C PHE A 29 -7.57 -7.91 -15.05
N PHE A 30 -7.59 -7.37 -13.84
CA PHE A 30 -6.43 -6.78 -13.17
C PHE A 30 -5.29 -7.79 -12.98
N LEU A 31 -5.59 -8.99 -12.48
CA LEU A 31 -4.59 -10.05 -12.31
C LEU A 31 -3.99 -10.51 -13.64
N SER A 32 -4.80 -10.53 -14.71
CA SER A 32 -4.30 -10.83 -16.06
C SER A 32 -3.34 -9.73 -16.56
N GLU A 33 -3.64 -8.47 -16.28
CA GLU A 33 -2.76 -7.36 -16.65
C GLU A 33 -1.48 -7.33 -15.80
N LEU A 34 -1.54 -7.67 -14.51
CA LEU A 34 -0.34 -7.87 -13.69
C LEU A 34 0.60 -8.92 -14.31
N LEU A 35 0.07 -10.09 -14.66
CA LEU A 35 0.85 -11.15 -15.32
C LEU A 35 1.46 -10.72 -16.64
N ARG A 36 0.70 -10.00 -17.49
CA ARG A 36 1.21 -9.46 -18.77
C ARG A 36 2.36 -8.50 -18.58
N ASN A 37 2.39 -7.81 -17.46
CA ASN A 37 3.46 -6.87 -17.10
C ASN A 37 4.57 -7.51 -16.24
N GLY A 38 4.51 -8.83 -15.99
CA GLY A 38 5.55 -9.60 -15.30
C GLY A 38 5.45 -9.61 -13.77
N TYR A 39 4.33 -9.14 -13.19
CA TYR A 39 4.11 -9.22 -11.75
C TYR A 39 3.51 -10.56 -11.38
N THR A 40 4.19 -11.31 -10.52
CA THR A 40 3.73 -12.56 -9.92
C THR A 40 3.39 -12.41 -8.44
N THR A 41 3.84 -11.31 -7.84
CA THR A 41 3.57 -10.92 -6.46
C THR A 41 3.28 -9.42 -6.42
N SER A 42 2.22 -9.05 -5.72
CA SER A 42 1.87 -7.63 -5.51
C SER A 42 1.13 -7.44 -4.19
N SER A 43 1.32 -6.26 -3.58
CA SER A 43 0.46 -5.76 -2.50
C SER A 43 -0.58 -4.83 -3.11
N VAL A 44 -1.87 -5.11 -2.89
CA VAL A 44 -2.98 -4.50 -3.63
C VAL A 44 -4.03 -3.95 -2.66
N PHE A 45 -4.42 -2.69 -2.88
CA PHE A 45 -5.58 -2.11 -2.22
C PHE A 45 -6.84 -2.59 -2.95
N CYS A 46 -7.69 -3.35 -2.25
CA CYS A 46 -9.05 -3.64 -2.71
C CYS A 46 -9.98 -2.45 -2.38
N THR A 47 -11.27 -2.70 -2.15
CA THR A 47 -12.20 -1.66 -1.71
C THR A 47 -12.68 -1.91 -0.28
N THR A 48 -13.58 -1.08 0.23
CA THR A 48 -14.18 -1.25 1.55
C THR A 48 -15.15 -2.45 1.61
N HIS A 49 -15.56 -2.99 0.47
CA HIS A 49 -16.49 -4.10 0.38
C HIS A 49 -15.78 -5.45 0.57
N PRO A 50 -16.16 -6.29 1.54
CA PRO A 50 -15.52 -7.59 1.78
C PRO A 50 -15.48 -8.50 0.56
N GLN A 51 -16.54 -8.47 -0.27
CA GLN A 51 -16.61 -9.27 -1.50
C GLN A 51 -15.56 -8.89 -2.53
N SER A 52 -15.06 -7.66 -2.55
CA SER A 52 -13.96 -7.28 -3.45
C SER A 52 -12.69 -8.05 -3.14
N VAL A 53 -12.37 -8.20 -1.85
CA VAL A 53 -11.22 -8.98 -1.36
C VAL A 53 -11.43 -10.47 -1.61
N ASP A 54 -12.64 -10.95 -1.33
CA ASP A 54 -12.99 -12.36 -1.49
C ASP A 54 -12.84 -12.82 -2.93
N GLU A 55 -13.36 -12.05 -3.88
CA GLU A 55 -13.21 -12.32 -5.31
C GLU A 55 -11.77 -12.14 -5.80
N PHE A 56 -11.06 -11.13 -5.32
CA PHE A 56 -9.65 -10.92 -5.66
C PHE A 56 -8.79 -12.13 -5.29
N PHE A 57 -8.87 -12.60 -4.05
CA PHE A 57 -8.12 -13.78 -3.62
C PHE A 57 -8.59 -15.07 -4.31
N SER A 58 -9.89 -15.21 -4.58
CA SER A 58 -10.41 -16.35 -5.32
C SER A 58 -9.82 -16.45 -6.73
N GLN A 59 -9.72 -15.34 -7.44
CA GLN A 59 -9.12 -15.28 -8.78
C GLN A 59 -7.60 -15.46 -8.72
N ALA A 60 -6.92 -14.86 -7.74
CA ALA A 60 -5.48 -15.01 -7.56
C ALA A 60 -5.09 -16.46 -7.24
N ASP A 61 -5.87 -17.14 -6.40
CA ASP A 61 -5.65 -18.55 -6.03
C ASP A 61 -5.77 -19.49 -7.24
N GLN A 62 -6.77 -19.26 -8.11
CA GLN A 62 -6.93 -20.01 -9.37
C GLN A 62 -5.74 -19.86 -10.31
N LEU A 63 -5.07 -18.71 -10.27
CA LEU A 63 -3.88 -18.43 -11.09
C LEU A 63 -2.57 -18.82 -10.39
N GLY A 64 -2.64 -19.29 -9.13
CA GLY A 64 -1.46 -19.62 -8.33
C GLY A 64 -0.57 -18.43 -7.99
N LEU A 65 -1.11 -17.20 -7.96
CA LEU A 65 -0.37 -15.98 -7.69
C LEU A 65 -0.17 -15.73 -6.20
N ARG A 66 0.98 -15.17 -5.84
CA ARG A 66 1.22 -14.67 -4.49
C ARG A 66 0.74 -13.23 -4.40
N MET A 67 -0.38 -13.03 -3.69
CA MET A 67 -0.97 -11.71 -3.53
C MET A 67 -1.13 -11.36 -2.06
N ILE A 68 -0.85 -10.09 -1.77
CA ILE A 68 -1.11 -9.45 -0.49
C ILE A 68 -2.25 -8.47 -0.72
N ALA A 69 -3.34 -8.59 0.01
CA ALA A 69 -4.47 -7.69 -0.15
C ALA A 69 -5.32 -7.65 1.12
N GLY A 70 -6.17 -6.65 1.23
CA GLY A 70 -7.10 -6.54 2.33
C GLY A 70 -8.22 -5.57 2.04
N LYS A 71 -9.26 -5.66 2.86
CA LYS A 71 -10.38 -4.74 2.83
C LYS A 71 -9.89 -3.36 3.27
N VAL A 72 -10.15 -2.35 2.46
CA VAL A 72 -9.90 -0.95 2.83
C VAL A 72 -10.81 -0.57 4.00
N LEU A 73 -10.24 0.12 4.97
CA LEU A 73 -10.93 0.62 6.15
C LEU A 73 -11.11 2.13 6.02
N MET A 74 -12.35 2.57 6.09
CA MET A 74 -12.76 3.97 6.09
C MET A 74 -14.03 4.10 6.92
N ASP A 75 -14.03 4.96 7.94
CA ASP A 75 -15.20 5.22 8.78
C ASP A 75 -15.55 6.70 8.92
N ARG A 76 -14.82 7.57 8.21
CA ARG A 76 -15.11 9.01 8.08
C ARG A 76 -14.61 9.59 6.77
N ASN A 77 -15.02 10.81 6.46
CA ASN A 77 -14.52 11.63 5.34
C ASN A 77 -14.56 10.95 3.96
N GLY A 78 -15.50 10.04 3.76
CA GLY A 78 -15.78 9.36 2.50
C GLY A 78 -17.27 9.31 2.20
N PRO A 79 -17.66 8.87 0.98
CA PRO A 79 -19.06 8.62 0.66
C PRO A 79 -19.67 7.54 1.56
N GLU A 80 -20.93 7.69 1.96
CA GLU A 80 -21.64 6.76 2.83
C GLU A 80 -21.57 5.30 2.33
N SER A 81 -21.60 5.09 1.01
CA SER A 81 -21.51 3.76 0.37
C SER A 81 -20.15 3.07 0.56
N LEU A 82 -19.13 3.80 1.02
CA LEU A 82 -17.77 3.29 1.27
C LEU A 82 -17.37 3.38 2.74
N LEU A 83 -18.28 3.79 3.64
CA LEU A 83 -17.96 3.89 5.05
C LEU A 83 -18.30 2.62 5.81
N ASP A 84 -17.40 2.28 6.71
CA ASP A 84 -17.56 1.28 7.76
C ASP A 84 -17.94 1.94 9.09
N THR A 85 -18.01 1.10 10.14
CA THR A 85 -17.71 1.48 11.51
C THR A 85 -16.41 0.81 11.94
N ALA A 86 -15.76 1.30 12.98
CA ALA A 86 -14.57 0.63 13.53
C ALA A 86 -14.85 -0.86 13.82
N GLN A 87 -16.01 -1.17 14.41
CA GLN A 87 -16.40 -2.54 14.73
C GLN A 87 -16.63 -3.39 13.46
N SER A 88 -17.41 -2.90 12.49
CA SER A 88 -17.66 -3.68 11.26
C SER A 88 -16.38 -3.87 10.44
N GLY A 89 -15.49 -2.87 10.43
CA GLY A 89 -14.16 -2.96 9.81
C GLY A 89 -13.31 -4.06 10.46
N TYR A 90 -13.30 -4.13 11.79
CA TYR A 90 -12.63 -5.20 12.55
C TYR A 90 -13.22 -6.58 12.21
N ASP A 91 -14.51 -6.76 12.37
CA ASP A 91 -15.19 -8.07 12.23
C ASP A 91 -15.03 -8.64 10.81
N GLN A 92 -15.21 -7.79 9.80
CA GLN A 92 -15.06 -8.18 8.39
C GLN A 92 -13.61 -8.48 8.04
N SER A 93 -12.65 -7.69 8.54
CA SER A 93 -11.22 -7.96 8.34
C SER A 93 -10.82 -9.26 9.02
N ARG A 94 -11.27 -9.51 10.24
CA ARG A 94 -11.01 -10.76 10.97
C ARG A 94 -11.54 -11.98 10.20
N THR A 95 -12.76 -11.90 9.69
CA THR A 95 -13.38 -12.96 8.88
C THR A 95 -12.56 -13.24 7.61
N LEU A 96 -12.06 -12.20 6.93
CA LEU A 96 -11.25 -12.35 5.73
C LEU A 96 -9.83 -12.87 6.04
N ILE A 97 -9.24 -12.46 7.18
CA ILE A 97 -7.97 -13.01 7.66
C ILE A 97 -8.11 -14.51 7.89
N ASP A 98 -9.10 -14.94 8.65
CA ASP A 98 -9.34 -16.35 8.96
C ASP A 98 -9.60 -17.19 7.70
N LYS A 99 -10.18 -16.58 6.67
CA LYS A 99 -10.47 -17.25 5.39
C LYS A 99 -9.26 -17.33 4.47
N TRP A 100 -8.44 -16.28 4.37
CA TRP A 100 -7.48 -16.11 3.28
C TRP A 100 -6.02 -16.03 3.73
N HIS A 101 -5.73 -15.52 4.94
CA HIS A 101 -4.34 -15.33 5.35
C HIS A 101 -3.61 -16.67 5.46
N ARG A 102 -2.45 -16.78 4.78
CA ARG A 102 -1.66 -18.03 4.69
C ARG A 102 -2.39 -19.21 4.01
N LYS A 103 -3.48 -18.96 3.31
CA LYS A 103 -4.11 -19.98 2.47
C LYS A 103 -3.41 -19.98 1.11
N ASN A 104 -2.75 -21.10 0.78
CA ASN A 104 -1.91 -21.21 -0.40
C ASN A 104 -0.87 -20.06 -0.46
N ARG A 105 -0.98 -19.16 -1.44
CA ARG A 105 -0.10 -18.01 -1.62
C ARG A 105 -0.73 -16.66 -1.21
N SER A 106 -1.91 -16.69 -0.63
CA SER A 106 -2.63 -15.49 -0.20
C SER A 106 -2.12 -14.99 1.15
N LEU A 107 -1.90 -13.69 1.26
CA LEU A 107 -1.50 -13.00 2.48
C LEU A 107 -2.41 -11.78 2.70
N TYR A 108 -2.89 -11.59 3.91
CA TYR A 108 -3.80 -10.49 4.21
C TYR A 108 -3.05 -9.25 4.68
N ALA A 109 -3.52 -8.07 4.25
CA ALA A 109 -3.08 -6.77 4.72
C ALA A 109 -4.24 -6.02 5.39
N ILE A 110 -4.05 -5.60 6.62
CA ILE A 110 -4.93 -4.63 7.30
C ILE A 110 -4.71 -3.30 6.59
N THR A 111 -5.78 -2.71 6.06
CA THR A 111 -5.65 -1.64 5.07
C THR A 111 -6.44 -0.38 5.47
N PRO A 112 -6.04 0.37 6.51
CA PRO A 112 -6.52 1.74 6.66
C PRO A 112 -6.14 2.51 5.39
N ARG A 113 -7.12 3.14 4.72
CA ARG A 113 -6.80 3.81 3.44
C ARG A 113 -5.71 4.86 3.63
N PHE A 114 -5.97 5.79 4.51
CA PHE A 114 -5.02 6.81 4.98
C PHE A 114 -5.63 7.51 6.22
N ALA A 115 -4.83 8.17 7.04
CA ALA A 115 -5.29 8.70 8.32
C ALA A 115 -6.52 9.63 8.25
N PRO A 116 -6.72 10.47 7.21
CA PRO A 116 -7.91 11.30 7.10
C PRO A 116 -9.24 10.55 7.05
N THR A 117 -9.26 9.31 6.54
CA THR A 117 -10.50 8.52 6.41
C THR A 117 -10.72 7.52 7.53
N SER A 118 -9.85 7.52 8.55
CA SER A 118 -9.99 6.66 9.73
C SER A 118 -10.11 7.47 11.01
N THR A 119 -11.09 7.15 11.85
CA THR A 119 -11.16 7.69 13.21
C THR A 119 -10.07 7.07 14.09
N PRO A 120 -9.74 7.66 15.26
CA PRO A 120 -8.88 7.01 16.24
C PRO A 120 -9.32 5.59 16.58
N GLU A 121 -10.63 5.36 16.74
CA GLU A 121 -11.22 4.06 17.04
C GLU A 121 -10.96 3.04 15.93
N GLN A 122 -11.04 3.44 14.66
CA GLN A 122 -10.73 2.54 13.53
C GLN A 122 -9.22 2.23 13.45
N LEU A 123 -8.36 3.19 13.73
CA LEU A 123 -6.91 2.96 13.80
C LEU A 123 -6.55 2.05 14.97
N GLU A 124 -7.21 2.19 16.12
CA GLU A 124 -7.00 1.34 17.30
C GLU A 124 -7.35 -0.13 17.01
N VAL A 125 -8.52 -0.39 16.42
CA VAL A 125 -8.89 -1.76 16.05
C VAL A 125 -8.01 -2.34 14.93
N SER A 126 -7.46 -1.50 14.06
CA SER A 126 -6.47 -1.91 13.07
C SER A 126 -5.16 -2.37 13.72
N GLY A 127 -4.68 -1.63 14.72
CA GLY A 127 -3.51 -2.02 15.52
C GLY A 127 -3.75 -3.28 16.35
N ALA A 128 -4.98 -3.46 16.89
CA ALA A 128 -5.36 -4.69 17.57
C ALA A 128 -5.28 -5.90 16.64
N LEU A 129 -5.85 -5.83 15.43
CA LEU A 129 -5.77 -6.89 14.43
C LEU A 129 -4.31 -7.23 14.07
N TYR A 130 -3.44 -6.23 13.91
CA TYR A 130 -2.03 -6.44 13.58
C TYR A 130 -1.29 -7.18 14.69
N LYS A 131 -1.62 -6.89 15.94
CA LYS A 131 -1.04 -7.56 17.12
C LYS A 131 -1.59 -8.97 17.32
N GLU A 132 -2.89 -9.18 17.06
CA GLU A 132 -3.58 -10.45 17.29
C GLU A 132 -3.35 -11.49 16.20
N CYS A 133 -3.13 -11.04 14.96
CA CYS A 133 -3.05 -11.90 13.79
C CYS A 133 -1.60 -12.04 13.30
N GLU A 134 -0.98 -13.17 13.62
CA GLU A 134 0.43 -13.41 13.32
C GLU A 134 0.73 -13.35 11.81
N GLY A 135 1.67 -12.47 11.43
CA GLY A 135 2.24 -12.39 10.09
C GLY A 135 1.37 -11.69 9.06
N VAL A 136 0.26 -11.07 9.46
CA VAL A 136 -0.50 -10.16 8.58
C VAL A 136 0.35 -8.93 8.25
N TYR A 137 -0.03 -8.28 7.15
CA TYR A 137 0.58 -7.02 6.74
C TYR A 137 -0.27 -5.84 7.18
N ILE A 138 0.34 -4.68 7.18
CA ILE A 138 -0.33 -3.38 7.13
C ILE A 138 0.01 -2.73 5.80
N GLN A 139 -0.95 -2.07 5.18
CA GLN A 139 -0.69 -1.17 4.06
C GLN A 139 -1.54 0.09 4.20
N SER A 140 -0.95 1.23 3.91
CA SER A 140 -1.63 2.52 3.94
C SER A 140 -0.88 3.54 3.09
N HIS A 141 -1.40 4.77 3.01
CA HIS A 141 -0.75 5.92 2.39
C HIS A 141 -0.26 6.87 3.47
N VAL A 142 0.84 7.57 3.22
CA VAL A 142 1.42 8.51 4.19
C VAL A 142 2.16 9.64 3.51
N ALA A 143 1.90 10.87 3.95
CA ALA A 143 2.65 12.07 3.59
C ALA A 143 2.89 12.21 2.07
N GLU A 144 1.85 11.95 1.28
CA GLU A 144 1.89 12.06 -0.17
C GLU A 144 1.79 13.51 -0.62
N ASN A 145 0.92 14.31 0.00
CA ASN A 145 0.59 15.65 -0.46
C ASN A 145 0.54 16.65 0.72
N VAL A 146 0.98 17.88 0.49
CA VAL A 146 1.00 18.93 1.53
C VAL A 146 -0.40 19.30 2.04
N ASP A 147 -1.42 19.28 1.17
CA ASP A 147 -2.79 19.56 1.58
C ASP A 147 -3.30 18.43 2.50
N GLU A 148 -2.95 17.17 2.20
CA GLU A 148 -3.22 15.98 3.01
C GLU A 148 -2.55 16.06 4.38
N ILE A 149 -1.27 16.40 4.44
CA ILE A 149 -0.52 16.56 5.69
C ILE A 149 -1.17 17.63 6.59
N SER A 150 -1.54 18.76 5.98
CA SER A 150 -2.22 19.84 6.70
C SER A 150 -3.58 19.38 7.26
N TRP A 151 -4.29 18.53 6.53
CA TRP A 151 -5.56 17.95 6.97
C TRP A 151 -5.35 16.97 8.12
N VAL A 152 -4.34 16.10 8.04
CA VAL A 152 -3.99 15.19 9.16
C VAL A 152 -3.63 15.95 10.41
N ALA A 153 -2.83 17.03 10.31
CA ALA A 153 -2.49 17.86 11.46
C ALA A 153 -3.73 18.51 12.14
N GLN A 154 -4.77 18.82 11.37
CA GLN A 154 -6.04 19.31 11.93
C GLN A 154 -6.85 18.21 12.62
N LEU A 155 -6.84 16.99 12.06
CA LEU A 155 -7.60 15.85 12.59
C LEU A 155 -6.95 15.20 13.82
N PHE A 156 -5.62 15.29 13.91
CA PHE A 156 -4.80 14.70 14.98
C PHE A 156 -3.82 15.74 15.56
N PRO A 157 -4.32 16.83 16.17
CA PRO A 157 -3.48 17.95 16.58
C PRO A 157 -2.47 17.64 17.70
N GLN A 158 -2.62 16.49 18.35
CA GLN A 158 -1.70 16.01 19.40
C GLN A 158 -0.50 15.25 18.84
N MET A 159 -0.51 14.89 17.55
CA MET A 159 0.57 14.11 16.92
C MET A 159 1.64 15.04 16.35
N THR A 160 2.89 14.60 16.40
CA THR A 160 4.04 15.38 15.97
C THR A 160 4.27 15.38 14.48
N SER A 161 3.81 14.31 13.80
CA SER A 161 3.86 14.17 12.34
C SER A 161 2.71 13.30 11.84
N TYR A 162 2.57 13.19 10.50
CA TYR A 162 1.60 12.28 9.91
C TYR A 162 1.92 10.82 10.27
N LEU A 163 3.20 10.42 10.20
CA LEU A 163 3.63 9.07 10.53
C LEU A 163 3.39 8.74 12.01
N ASP A 164 3.53 9.74 12.90
CA ASP A 164 3.28 9.58 14.33
C ASP A 164 1.85 9.14 14.62
N VAL A 165 0.87 9.52 13.78
CA VAL A 165 -0.51 9.00 13.89
C VAL A 165 -0.50 7.47 13.84
N TYR A 166 0.15 6.88 12.86
CA TYR A 166 0.22 5.42 12.74
C TYR A 166 1.03 4.76 13.86
N SER A 167 2.10 5.42 14.29
CA SER A 167 2.93 4.96 15.41
C SER A 167 2.14 4.81 16.69
N GLN A 168 1.31 5.81 17.01
CA GLN A 168 0.50 5.85 18.24
C GLN A 168 -0.53 4.70 18.32
N PHE A 169 -1.00 4.22 17.18
CA PHE A 169 -1.94 3.10 17.11
C PHE A 169 -1.27 1.74 16.85
N GLY A 170 0.08 1.67 16.93
CA GLY A 170 0.81 0.41 16.78
C GLY A 170 0.77 -0.14 15.35
N LEU A 171 0.70 0.72 14.35
CA LEU A 171 0.59 0.37 12.94
C LEU A 171 1.95 0.42 12.20
N LEU A 172 3.06 0.67 12.89
CA LEU A 172 4.41 0.54 12.36
C LEU A 172 5.03 -0.79 12.78
N GLY A 173 5.86 -1.36 11.91
CA GLY A 173 6.56 -2.60 12.22
C GLY A 173 6.93 -3.41 10.99
N PRO A 174 7.52 -4.60 11.17
CA PRO A 174 7.80 -5.52 10.08
C PRO A 174 6.51 -5.85 9.31
N ARG A 175 6.56 -5.89 7.98
CA ARG A 175 5.39 -6.04 7.09
C ARG A 175 4.40 -4.88 7.10
N ALA A 176 4.75 -3.71 7.63
CA ALA A 176 4.00 -2.48 7.44
C ALA A 176 4.53 -1.76 6.20
N LEU A 177 3.65 -1.51 5.24
CA LEU A 177 3.94 -0.98 3.90
C LEU A 177 3.24 0.37 3.74
N TYR A 178 3.99 1.44 3.58
CA TYR A 178 3.42 2.77 3.41
C TYR A 178 3.76 3.36 2.05
N GLY A 179 2.72 3.66 1.28
CA GLY A 179 2.86 4.36 0.00
C GLY A 179 3.32 5.80 0.18
N HIS A 180 4.14 6.26 -0.77
CA HIS A 180 4.64 7.61 -0.95
C HIS A 180 5.73 8.05 0.05
N GLY A 181 5.38 8.59 1.24
CA GLY A 181 6.37 9.11 2.20
C GLY A 181 7.21 10.29 1.67
N ILE A 182 6.66 11.08 0.71
CA ILE A 182 7.40 12.12 -0.02
C ILE A 182 7.87 13.24 0.92
N HIS A 183 7.02 13.61 1.86
CA HIS A 183 7.23 14.76 2.75
C HIS A 183 7.65 14.33 4.16
N PHE A 184 8.47 13.28 4.28
CA PHE A 184 8.99 12.85 5.57
C PHE A 184 10.10 13.78 6.09
N SER A 185 10.04 14.06 7.39
CA SER A 185 11.15 14.62 8.13
C SER A 185 12.23 13.56 8.41
N ASN A 186 13.40 13.98 8.88
CA ASN A 186 14.44 13.03 9.31
C ASN A 186 13.95 12.14 10.47
N ILE A 187 13.11 12.67 11.36
CA ILE A 187 12.53 11.91 12.48
C ILE A 187 11.60 10.82 11.96
N ASP A 188 10.78 11.10 10.94
CA ASP A 188 9.92 10.08 10.32
C ASP A 188 10.75 8.99 9.66
N ILE A 189 11.86 9.34 8.99
CA ILE A 189 12.76 8.37 8.36
C ILE A 189 13.43 7.48 9.41
N GLU A 190 13.89 8.06 10.53
CA GLU A 190 14.42 7.28 11.65
C GLU A 190 13.35 6.33 12.23
N MET A 191 12.13 6.80 12.38
CA MET A 191 11.01 6.01 12.90
C MET A 191 10.71 4.80 12.00
N VAL A 192 10.64 4.95 10.67
CA VAL A 192 10.41 3.80 9.77
C VAL A 192 11.58 2.83 9.76
N ARG A 193 12.84 3.32 9.87
CA ARG A 193 14.02 2.46 10.01
C ARG A 193 13.95 1.63 11.30
N ASP A 194 13.72 2.29 12.42
CA ASP A 194 13.80 1.67 13.76
C ASP A 194 12.66 0.68 14.02
N THR A 195 11.54 0.86 13.33
CA THR A 195 10.38 -0.06 13.38
C THR A 195 10.42 -1.15 12.30
N ASP A 196 11.41 -1.14 11.40
CA ASP A 196 11.48 -2.07 10.26
C ASP A 196 10.29 -1.94 9.30
N THR A 197 9.71 -0.75 9.23
CA THR A 197 8.62 -0.37 8.32
C THR A 197 9.19 -0.10 6.91
N SER A 198 8.48 -0.50 5.86
CA SER A 198 8.90 -0.32 4.47
C SER A 198 8.15 0.84 3.80
N ILE A 199 8.85 1.60 2.95
CA ILE A 199 8.28 2.67 2.15
C ILE A 199 8.17 2.24 0.69
N ILE A 200 7.02 2.51 0.09
CA ILE A 200 6.74 2.17 -1.30
C ILE A 200 6.77 3.44 -2.14
N HIS A 201 7.83 3.59 -2.91
CA HIS A 201 7.96 4.71 -3.85
C HIS A 201 7.07 4.50 -5.06
N CYS A 202 6.14 5.43 -5.31
CA CYS A 202 5.15 5.39 -6.37
C CYS A 202 5.41 6.50 -7.43
N PRO A 203 6.51 6.43 -8.21
CA PRO A 203 7.01 7.56 -8.99
C PRO A 203 6.03 8.09 -10.03
N THR A 204 5.33 7.19 -10.74
CA THR A 204 4.40 7.59 -11.79
C THR A 204 3.16 8.27 -11.24
N SER A 205 2.67 7.86 -10.08
CA SER A 205 1.56 8.50 -9.38
C SER A 205 1.96 9.86 -8.83
N ASN A 206 3.10 9.92 -8.13
CA ASN A 206 3.61 11.17 -7.56
C ASN A 206 3.75 12.28 -8.61
N LEU A 207 4.24 11.92 -9.81
CA LEU A 207 4.35 12.84 -10.94
C LEU A 207 2.98 13.21 -11.52
N PHE A 208 2.10 12.23 -11.71
CA PHE A 208 0.78 12.45 -12.32
C PHE A 208 -0.12 13.34 -11.46
N LEU A 209 -0.13 13.11 -10.15
CA LEU A 209 -0.92 13.89 -9.19
C LEU A 209 -0.25 15.20 -8.76
N GLY A 210 1.05 15.34 -9.08
CA GLY A 210 1.84 16.50 -8.66
C GLY A 210 2.11 16.53 -7.15
N SER A 211 2.25 15.36 -6.54
CA SER A 211 2.43 15.19 -5.09
C SER A 211 3.81 15.66 -4.62
N GLY A 212 4.86 15.50 -5.43
CA GLY A 212 6.22 15.90 -5.14
C GLY A 212 7.27 14.90 -5.64
N LEU A 213 8.52 15.15 -5.29
CA LEU A 213 9.66 14.29 -5.65
C LEU A 213 10.14 13.51 -4.43
N PHE A 214 10.29 12.21 -4.57
CA PHE A 214 10.74 11.32 -3.50
C PHE A 214 12.26 11.35 -3.38
N GLU A 215 12.79 11.64 -2.22
CA GLU A 215 14.24 11.75 -1.92
C GLU A 215 14.86 10.35 -1.67
N TYR A 216 14.90 9.49 -2.68
CA TYR A 216 15.33 8.09 -2.54
C TYR A 216 16.68 7.92 -1.83
N GLN A 217 17.67 8.78 -2.14
CA GLN A 217 19.00 8.73 -1.53
C GLN A 217 18.93 8.83 0.00
N LYS A 218 18.09 9.70 0.52
CA LYS A 218 17.93 9.96 1.94
C LYS A 218 17.43 8.73 2.71
N PHE A 219 16.45 8.02 2.14
CA PHE A 219 15.93 6.77 2.71
C PHE A 219 16.97 5.64 2.64
N LYS A 220 17.66 5.52 1.53
CA LYS A 220 18.73 4.54 1.33
C LYS A 220 19.87 4.73 2.34
N GLU A 221 20.38 5.95 2.50
CA GLU A 221 21.47 6.29 3.43
C GLU A 221 21.06 6.05 4.88
N ALA A 222 19.78 6.24 5.20
CA ALA A 222 19.22 5.91 6.50
C ALA A 222 19.03 4.41 6.74
N GLY A 223 19.15 3.56 5.71
CA GLY A 223 18.96 2.12 5.81
C GLY A 223 17.50 1.68 5.82
N VAL A 224 16.59 2.52 5.31
CA VAL A 224 15.15 2.17 5.17
C VAL A 224 14.95 1.27 3.95
N ARG A 225 14.09 0.26 4.10
CA ARG A 225 13.66 -0.55 2.95
C ARG A 225 12.72 0.26 2.07
N VAL A 226 13.12 0.40 0.80
CA VAL A 226 12.30 1.05 -0.23
C VAL A 226 12.03 0.07 -1.35
N ALA A 227 10.76 -0.06 -1.73
CA ALA A 227 10.33 -0.79 -2.93
C ALA A 227 9.63 0.13 -3.90
N LEU A 228 9.43 -0.33 -5.14
CA LEU A 228 8.65 0.38 -6.15
C LEU A 228 7.20 -0.10 -6.19
N GLY A 229 6.27 0.84 -6.26
CA GLY A 229 4.86 0.61 -6.52
C GLY A 229 4.40 1.33 -7.79
N THR A 230 3.48 0.73 -8.52
CA THR A 230 2.85 1.39 -9.68
C THR A 230 1.81 2.40 -9.25
N ASP A 231 1.14 2.09 -8.14
CA ASP A 231 -0.03 2.84 -7.67
C ASP A 231 -1.05 3.08 -8.80
N VAL A 232 -1.25 2.04 -9.65
CA VAL A 232 -2.12 2.17 -10.82
C VAL A 232 -3.55 2.50 -10.41
N GLY A 233 -4.06 3.56 -11.03
CA GLY A 233 -5.26 4.27 -10.62
C GLY A 233 -4.90 5.74 -10.40
N GLY A 234 -4.01 6.05 -9.45
CA GLY A 234 -3.25 7.29 -9.37
C GLY A 234 -2.05 7.28 -10.32
N GLY A 235 -1.33 6.16 -10.40
CA GLY A 235 -0.24 5.95 -11.37
C GLY A 235 -0.74 5.64 -12.78
N ALA A 236 0.03 6.06 -13.78
CA ALA A 236 -0.34 6.06 -15.19
C ALA A 236 -0.05 4.75 -15.94
N THR A 237 0.55 3.74 -15.29
CA THR A 237 1.04 2.52 -15.98
C THR A 237 1.18 1.33 -15.04
N LEU A 238 0.99 0.12 -15.59
CA LEU A 238 1.38 -1.14 -14.94
C LEU A 238 2.80 -1.58 -15.35
N SER A 239 3.48 -0.89 -16.29
CA SER A 239 4.80 -1.29 -16.73
C SER A 239 5.86 -1.07 -15.65
N PRO A 240 6.54 -2.14 -15.17
CA PRO A 240 7.61 -2.01 -14.19
C PRO A 240 8.79 -1.18 -14.72
N PHE A 241 9.10 -1.29 -16.00
CA PHE A 241 10.18 -0.51 -16.62
C PHE A 241 9.84 0.97 -16.74
N ALA A 242 8.57 1.33 -16.98
CA ALA A 242 8.14 2.73 -16.95
C ALA A 242 8.18 3.29 -15.52
N THR A 243 7.83 2.48 -14.52
CA THR A 243 7.96 2.83 -13.10
C THR A 243 9.43 3.06 -12.72
N MET A 244 10.34 2.15 -13.12
CA MET A 244 11.78 2.31 -12.92
C MET A 244 12.33 3.56 -13.60
N LYS A 245 11.90 3.84 -14.85
CA LYS A 245 12.30 5.05 -15.58
C LYS A 245 11.88 6.31 -14.82
N ALA A 246 10.65 6.38 -14.34
CA ALA A 246 10.17 7.52 -13.57
C ALA A 246 10.94 7.68 -12.25
N ALA A 247 11.26 6.59 -11.55
CA ALA A 247 12.10 6.63 -10.35
C ALA A 247 13.51 7.18 -10.64
N TYR A 248 14.12 6.75 -11.76
CA TYR A 248 15.39 7.29 -12.23
C TYR A 248 15.29 8.80 -12.51
N GLU A 249 14.27 9.23 -13.26
CA GLU A 249 14.08 10.64 -13.60
C GLU A 249 13.91 11.52 -12.35
N ILE A 250 13.14 11.05 -11.36
CA ILE A 250 12.97 11.75 -10.06
C ILE A 250 14.31 11.85 -9.32
N ALA A 251 15.07 10.75 -9.25
CA ALA A 251 16.36 10.74 -8.56
C ALA A 251 17.37 11.72 -9.19
N GLN A 252 17.31 11.94 -10.52
CA GLN A 252 18.16 12.92 -11.19
C GLN A 252 17.87 14.37 -10.72
N PHE A 253 16.62 14.71 -10.39
CA PHE A 253 16.31 16.03 -9.83
C PHE A 253 16.87 16.22 -8.41
N ASP A 254 17.12 15.12 -7.69
CA ASP A 254 17.76 15.11 -6.36
C ASP A 254 19.28 14.90 -6.45
N ASN A 255 19.86 15.06 -7.65
CA ASN A 255 21.28 14.82 -7.94
C ASN A 255 21.78 13.42 -7.56
N TYR A 256 20.89 12.44 -7.45
CA TYR A 256 21.23 11.05 -7.20
C TYR A 256 21.21 10.23 -8.48
N SER A 257 22.31 9.52 -8.75
CA SER A 257 22.43 8.66 -9.94
C SER A 257 21.92 7.24 -9.62
N LEU A 258 20.61 7.05 -9.66
CA LEU A 258 19.99 5.73 -9.54
C LEU A 258 20.40 4.85 -10.72
N THR A 259 21.28 3.87 -10.48
CA THR A 259 21.75 3.00 -11.55
C THR A 259 20.66 2.04 -12.04
N PRO A 260 20.71 1.54 -13.29
CA PRO A 260 19.75 0.54 -13.76
C PRO A 260 19.72 -0.74 -12.92
N PHE A 261 20.87 -1.17 -12.39
CA PHE A 261 20.94 -2.34 -11.51
C PHE A 261 20.27 -2.10 -10.17
N GLU A 262 20.44 -0.91 -9.60
CA GLU A 262 19.78 -0.52 -8.37
C GLU A 262 18.27 -0.37 -8.54
N ALA A 263 17.83 0.28 -9.63
CA ALA A 263 16.41 0.39 -9.97
C ALA A 263 15.77 -1.00 -10.17
N PHE A 264 16.48 -1.92 -10.79
CA PHE A 264 16.01 -3.30 -10.95
C PHE A 264 16.01 -4.07 -9.62
N TYR A 265 16.99 -3.82 -8.76
CA TYR A 265 17.05 -4.41 -7.43
C TYR A 265 15.83 -4.00 -6.58
N ILE A 266 15.52 -2.71 -6.47
CA ILE A 266 14.37 -2.24 -5.66
C ILE A 266 13.02 -2.69 -6.22
N LEU A 267 12.95 -3.02 -7.52
CA LEU A 267 11.76 -3.61 -8.13
C LEU A 267 11.61 -5.11 -7.84
N THR A 268 12.71 -5.84 -7.63
CA THR A 268 12.74 -7.30 -7.51
C THR A 268 13.12 -7.78 -6.11
N ILE A 269 14.40 -7.92 -5.84
CA ILE A 269 14.91 -8.41 -4.54
C ILE A 269 14.55 -7.43 -3.42
N GLY A 270 14.76 -6.13 -3.62
CA GLY A 270 14.39 -5.09 -2.65
C GLY A 270 12.90 -5.06 -2.38
N GLY A 271 12.07 -5.28 -3.43
CA GLY A 271 10.63 -5.48 -3.26
C GLY A 271 10.30 -6.71 -2.39
N ALA A 272 10.98 -7.83 -2.62
CA ALA A 272 10.82 -9.04 -1.81
C ALA A 272 11.24 -8.81 -0.34
N GLU A 273 12.36 -8.11 -0.12
CA GLU A 273 12.84 -7.73 1.22
C GLU A 273 11.86 -6.79 1.94
N ALA A 274 11.29 -5.80 1.23
CA ALA A 274 10.26 -4.92 1.78
C ALA A 274 8.99 -5.68 2.19
N LEU A 275 8.70 -6.78 1.49
CA LEU A 275 7.59 -7.68 1.81
C LEU A 275 7.95 -8.77 2.82
N HIS A 276 9.20 -8.86 3.30
CA HIS A 276 9.69 -9.98 4.12
C HIS A 276 9.41 -11.35 3.48
N LEU A 277 9.64 -11.46 2.17
CA LEU A 277 9.44 -12.65 1.35
C LEU A 277 10.70 -13.00 0.54
N GLU A 278 11.85 -12.44 0.87
CA GLU A 278 13.14 -12.64 0.18
C GLU A 278 13.65 -14.08 0.19
N ASP A 279 13.10 -14.91 1.08
CA ASP A 279 13.33 -16.36 1.11
C ASP A 279 12.48 -17.15 0.09
N LYS A 280 11.49 -16.50 -0.55
CA LYS A 280 10.51 -17.15 -1.42
C LYS A 280 10.46 -16.58 -2.83
N ILE A 281 10.66 -15.27 -2.98
CA ILE A 281 10.51 -14.53 -4.24
C ILE A 281 11.68 -13.56 -4.47
N GLY A 282 11.67 -12.86 -5.61
CA GLY A 282 12.65 -11.85 -5.97
C GLY A 282 13.87 -12.37 -6.74
N ARG A 283 14.01 -13.70 -6.89
CA ARG A 283 15.13 -14.35 -7.59
C ARG A 283 14.64 -15.50 -8.45
N ILE A 284 15.40 -15.79 -9.52
CA ILE A 284 15.24 -17.01 -10.30
C ILE A 284 16.26 -18.02 -9.77
N ALA A 285 15.85 -18.83 -8.81
CA ALA A 285 16.70 -19.82 -8.18
C ALA A 285 15.89 -21.06 -7.75
N PRO A 286 16.50 -22.25 -7.64
CA PRO A 286 15.81 -23.44 -7.13
C PRO A 286 15.20 -23.21 -5.74
N GLY A 287 13.93 -23.56 -5.57
CA GLY A 287 13.19 -23.39 -4.32
C GLY A 287 12.45 -22.05 -4.18
N TYR A 288 12.65 -21.11 -5.14
CA TYR A 288 11.87 -19.86 -5.23
C TYR A 288 10.58 -20.06 -6.03
N GLU A 289 9.58 -19.23 -5.75
CA GLU A 289 8.27 -19.24 -6.43
C GLU A 289 8.28 -18.47 -7.74
#